data_c8c9199b75d5196729380248d78d24ab
#
_entry.id   c8c9199b75d5196729380248d78d24ab
#
_cell.length_a   1.000
_cell.length_b   1.000
_cell.length_c   1.000
_cell.angle_alpha   90.00
_cell.angle_beta   90.00
_cell.angle_gamma   90.00
#
_symmetry.space_group_name_H-M   'P 1'
#
loop_
_entity.id
_entity.type
_entity.pdbx_description
1 polymer ?
#
loop_
_entity_poly.entity_id
_entity_poly.type
_entity_poly.pdbx_seq_one_letter_code
_entity_poly.pdbx_strand_id
1 'polypeptide(L)'
;MEIQKKSNPFEVIKIKEFKNLLIGRFIFICGLRMMGTLVGWWIYELTKDPLAIGLVGLAEVIPALSFSLYAGHIIDISDKRKLMLAGVTLYGVCSVLLFSFSFMSDKNILSNSTVAICIYSVIFLTGIIRAFTGPTFGAMLAQIVPKNLLANATTWNSGTWLSASVVGHASAGFLIAGIHNSGTLLTVIVFVLVSFFVMYQLKPKPADISNLNKKTWESVKQGLRFVYNTKEILGALSLDLFAVLFGGAVALVPVYAKDILHIGPIGFGWLNAAADIGSIIIIIYLTFKPLQKQQGKVMMLAVAAFGLCMILFGISKIFWLSFAALLISGIVDGISMVIRGTILQLKTPDEMRGRVMSVNSMFINSSNELGQFESGVAAKILGVVPSVVFGGCMTIVVVATTWFKAPKLRKLEY
;
A
#
# COMPACT_ATOMS: atom_id res chain seq x y z
N MET A 1 18.00 30.61 18.60
CA MET A 1 16.93 30.26 17.63
C MET A 1 17.54 30.38 16.24
N GLU A 2 18.23 29.30 15.79
CA GLU A 2 18.83 29.30 14.46
C GLU A 2 17.70 29.25 13.45
N ILE A 3 17.67 30.24 12.57
CA ILE A 3 16.77 30.31 11.41
C ILE A 3 17.11 29.08 10.54
N GLN A 4 16.28 28.04 10.60
CA GLN A 4 16.38 26.91 9.69
C GLN A 4 16.30 27.44 8.26
N LYS A 5 17.45 27.50 7.60
CA LYS A 5 17.57 27.83 6.19
C LYS A 5 16.60 26.93 5.44
N LYS A 6 15.58 27.49 4.78
CA LYS A 6 14.64 26.73 3.94
C LYS A 6 15.47 25.90 2.95
N SER A 7 15.60 24.60 3.22
CA SER A 7 16.34 23.71 2.33
C SER A 7 15.56 23.61 1.01
N ASN A 8 16.27 23.77 -0.09
CA ASN A 8 15.67 23.63 -1.43
C ASN A 8 15.14 22.18 -1.58
N PRO A 9 13.85 21.95 -1.84
CA PRO A 9 13.27 20.61 -1.97
C PRO A 9 13.98 19.74 -3.03
N PHE A 10 14.62 20.37 -4.02
CA PHE A 10 15.33 19.69 -5.11
C PHE A 10 16.79 19.36 -4.78
N GLU A 11 17.33 19.81 -3.65
CA GLU A 11 18.72 19.57 -3.28
C GLU A 11 19.04 18.09 -3.15
N VAL A 12 18.12 17.31 -2.59
CA VAL A 12 18.28 15.87 -2.40
C VAL A 12 18.36 15.10 -3.72
N ILE A 13 17.72 15.58 -4.80
CA ILE A 13 17.76 14.95 -6.13
C ILE A 13 19.13 15.09 -6.80
N LYS A 14 19.94 16.08 -6.38
CA LYS A 14 21.31 16.24 -6.86
C LYS A 14 22.23 15.10 -6.41
N ILE A 15 21.85 14.37 -5.36
CA ILE A 15 22.58 13.19 -4.89
C ILE A 15 22.35 12.05 -5.90
N LYS A 16 23.35 11.75 -6.72
CA LYS A 16 23.26 10.73 -7.79
C LYS A 16 22.74 9.38 -7.28
N GLU A 17 23.22 8.94 -6.13
CA GLU A 17 22.82 7.66 -5.54
C GLU A 17 21.34 7.68 -5.13
N PHE A 18 20.85 8.77 -4.54
CA PHE A 18 19.44 8.95 -4.21
C PHE A 18 18.56 8.97 -5.46
N LYS A 19 18.98 9.69 -6.52
CA LYS A 19 18.27 9.70 -7.80
C LYS A 19 18.14 8.29 -8.39
N ASN A 20 19.22 7.49 -8.38
CA ASN A 20 19.19 6.11 -8.87
C ASN A 20 18.25 5.24 -8.02
N LEU A 21 18.24 5.42 -6.69
CA LEU A 21 17.30 4.72 -5.80
C LEU A 21 15.85 5.07 -6.15
N LEU A 22 15.52 6.35 -6.36
CA LEU A 22 14.17 6.78 -6.72
C LEU A 22 13.73 6.22 -8.08
N ILE A 23 14.58 6.29 -9.10
CA ILE A 23 14.27 5.77 -10.45
C ILE A 23 14.06 4.25 -10.39
N GLY A 24 14.99 3.52 -9.76
CA GLY A 24 14.86 2.08 -9.62
C GLY A 24 13.60 1.69 -8.85
N ARG A 25 13.29 2.42 -7.76
CA ARG A 25 12.08 2.21 -6.97
C ARG A 25 10.81 2.53 -7.75
N PHE A 26 10.79 3.61 -8.54
CA PHE A 26 9.65 3.95 -9.40
C PHE A 26 9.32 2.81 -10.35
N ILE A 27 10.33 2.34 -11.10
CA ILE A 27 10.18 1.25 -12.07
C ILE A 27 9.73 -0.04 -11.38
N PHE A 28 10.33 -0.36 -10.23
CA PHE A 28 9.98 -1.53 -9.43
C PHE A 28 8.53 -1.51 -8.96
N ILE A 29 8.08 -0.39 -8.39
CA ILE A 29 6.70 -0.24 -7.91
C ILE A 29 5.71 -0.28 -9.06
N CYS A 30 6.01 0.35 -10.22
CA CYS A 30 5.18 0.20 -11.41
C CYS A 30 4.98 -1.29 -11.76
N GLY A 31 6.05 -2.08 -11.82
CA GLY A 31 5.96 -3.52 -12.07
C GLY A 31 5.12 -4.26 -11.04
N LEU A 32 5.31 -3.98 -9.75
CA LEU A 32 4.53 -4.60 -8.67
C LEU A 32 3.04 -4.24 -8.76
N ARG A 33 2.70 -2.98 -9.08
CA ARG A 33 1.31 -2.55 -9.23
C ARG A 33 0.66 -3.15 -10.47
N MET A 34 1.40 -3.26 -11.58
CA MET A 34 0.94 -4.01 -12.75
C MET A 34 0.64 -5.47 -12.40
N MET A 35 1.55 -6.13 -11.68
CA MET A 35 1.37 -7.52 -11.25
C MET A 35 0.15 -7.69 -10.34
N GLY A 36 -0.02 -6.84 -9.32
CA GLY A 36 -1.16 -6.91 -8.41
C GLY A 36 -2.50 -6.68 -9.12
N THR A 37 -2.56 -5.68 -10.02
CA THR A 37 -3.74 -5.41 -10.85
C THR A 37 -4.08 -6.61 -11.74
N LEU A 38 -3.07 -7.16 -12.42
CA LEU A 38 -3.26 -8.34 -13.25
C LEU A 38 -3.74 -9.56 -12.45
N VAL A 39 -3.13 -9.83 -11.30
CA VAL A 39 -3.52 -10.97 -10.44
C VAL A 39 -4.97 -10.84 -9.99
N GLY A 40 -5.41 -9.66 -9.56
CA GLY A 40 -6.81 -9.42 -9.20
C GLY A 40 -7.79 -9.65 -10.35
N TRP A 41 -7.44 -9.21 -11.56
CA TRP A 41 -8.22 -9.45 -12.78
C TRP A 41 -8.25 -10.92 -13.15
N TRP A 42 -7.09 -11.54 -13.23
CA TRP A 42 -6.89 -12.91 -13.69
C TRP A 42 -7.53 -13.96 -12.77
N ILE A 43 -7.37 -13.81 -11.44
CA ILE A 43 -7.99 -14.74 -10.49
C ILE A 43 -9.52 -14.69 -10.58
N TYR A 44 -10.10 -13.51 -10.77
CA TYR A 44 -11.54 -13.38 -10.98
C TYR A 44 -11.97 -13.96 -12.34
N GLU A 45 -11.15 -13.79 -13.36
CA GLU A 45 -11.41 -14.37 -14.69
C GLU A 45 -11.46 -15.90 -14.66
N LEU A 46 -10.56 -16.53 -13.92
CA LEU A 46 -10.47 -17.99 -13.76
C LEU A 46 -11.60 -18.58 -12.93
N THR A 47 -11.97 -17.90 -11.83
CA THR A 47 -12.82 -18.49 -10.79
C THR A 47 -14.26 -18.00 -10.81
N LYS A 48 -14.49 -16.78 -11.29
CA LYS A 48 -15.79 -16.07 -11.20
C LYS A 48 -16.32 -15.95 -9.76
N ASP A 49 -15.42 -16.06 -8.77
CA ASP A 49 -15.75 -16.03 -7.35
C ASP A 49 -15.09 -14.83 -6.68
N PRO A 50 -15.85 -13.87 -6.10
CA PRO A 50 -15.28 -12.74 -5.35
C PRO A 50 -14.40 -13.17 -4.16
N LEU A 51 -14.72 -14.32 -3.53
CA LEU A 51 -13.90 -14.86 -2.45
C LEU A 51 -12.48 -15.20 -2.92
N ALA A 52 -12.31 -15.62 -4.17
CA ALA A 52 -10.99 -15.92 -4.72
C ALA A 52 -10.07 -14.69 -4.72
N ILE A 53 -10.63 -13.49 -4.94
CA ILE A 53 -9.87 -12.23 -4.84
C ILE A 53 -9.48 -11.97 -3.38
N GLY A 54 -10.41 -12.19 -2.45
CA GLY A 54 -10.12 -12.05 -1.01
C GLY A 54 -9.01 -12.98 -0.53
N LEU A 55 -8.96 -14.21 -1.05
CA LEU A 55 -7.90 -15.18 -0.74
C LEU A 55 -6.52 -14.74 -1.22
N VAL A 56 -6.42 -13.91 -2.28
CA VAL A 56 -5.15 -13.30 -2.71
C VAL A 56 -4.60 -12.40 -1.59
N GLY A 57 -5.43 -11.53 -1.00
CA GLY A 57 -5.06 -10.69 0.13
C GLY A 57 -4.63 -11.53 1.35
N LEU A 58 -5.39 -12.59 1.66
CA LEU A 58 -5.05 -13.48 2.76
C LEU A 58 -3.73 -14.22 2.54
N ALA A 59 -3.48 -14.70 1.31
CA ALA A 59 -2.23 -15.37 0.94
C ALA A 59 -1.01 -14.42 1.10
N GLU A 60 -1.18 -13.12 0.86
CA GLU A 60 -0.11 -12.13 1.01
C GLU A 60 0.10 -11.73 2.47
N VAL A 61 -0.97 -11.47 3.23
CA VAL A 61 -0.86 -10.92 4.60
C VAL A 61 -0.32 -11.92 5.61
N ILE A 62 -0.71 -13.18 5.53
CA ILE A 62 -0.27 -14.21 6.48
C ILE A 62 1.27 -14.27 6.56
N PRO A 63 2.01 -14.50 5.46
CA PRO A 63 3.46 -14.53 5.53
C PRO A 63 4.05 -13.15 5.82
N ALA A 64 3.50 -12.06 5.27
CA ALA A 64 4.01 -10.72 5.50
C ALA A 64 4.01 -10.35 6.98
N LEU A 65 2.94 -10.66 7.73
CA LEU A 65 2.86 -10.44 9.17
C LEU A 65 3.75 -11.39 9.96
N SER A 66 3.72 -12.69 9.62
CA SER A 66 4.49 -13.73 10.33
C SER A 66 5.99 -13.44 10.28
N PHE A 67 6.49 -12.96 9.16
CA PHE A 67 7.93 -12.68 8.98
C PHE A 67 8.32 -11.23 9.28
N SER A 68 7.38 -10.32 9.52
CA SER A 68 7.67 -8.87 9.69
C SER A 68 8.66 -8.59 10.82
N LEU A 69 8.54 -9.28 11.94
CA LEU A 69 9.42 -9.11 13.10
C LEU A 69 10.82 -9.67 12.84
N TYR A 70 10.88 -10.86 12.24
CA TYR A 70 12.14 -11.49 11.85
C TYR A 70 12.86 -10.67 10.78
N ALA A 71 12.12 -10.14 9.81
CA ALA A 71 12.65 -9.29 8.76
C ALA A 71 13.34 -8.03 9.31
N GLY A 72 12.76 -7.38 10.33
CA GLY A 72 13.39 -6.22 10.99
C GLY A 72 14.79 -6.54 11.51
N HIS A 73 14.94 -7.66 12.20
CA HIS A 73 16.25 -8.10 12.70
C HIS A 73 17.24 -8.38 11.55
N ILE A 74 16.83 -9.12 10.53
CA ILE A 74 17.69 -9.42 9.37
C ILE A 74 18.11 -8.13 8.64
N ILE A 75 17.21 -7.16 8.50
CA ILE A 75 17.52 -5.88 7.88
C ILE A 75 18.60 -5.14 8.66
N ASP A 76 18.53 -5.13 9.99
CA ASP A 76 19.51 -4.43 10.83
C ASP A 76 20.93 -5.00 10.67
N ILE A 77 21.06 -6.32 10.61
CA ILE A 77 22.36 -7.01 10.56
C ILE A 77 22.89 -7.28 9.14
N SER A 78 22.10 -6.99 8.10
CA SER A 78 22.47 -7.28 6.71
C SER A 78 22.94 -6.03 5.94
N ASP A 79 23.71 -6.25 4.88
CA ASP A 79 23.95 -5.21 3.86
C ASP A 79 22.64 -4.87 3.17
N LYS A 80 22.20 -3.61 3.33
CA LYS A 80 20.89 -3.13 2.86
C LYS A 80 20.76 -3.24 1.33
N ARG A 81 21.87 -2.97 0.59
CA ARG A 81 21.90 -3.11 -0.86
C ARG A 81 21.71 -4.55 -1.30
N LYS A 82 22.46 -5.49 -0.68
CA LYS A 82 22.33 -6.92 -1.02
C LYS A 82 20.92 -7.44 -0.74
N LEU A 83 20.36 -7.08 0.42
CA LEU A 83 19.01 -7.50 0.79
C LEU A 83 17.94 -6.92 -0.15
N MET A 84 18.07 -5.66 -0.54
CA MET A 84 17.17 -5.02 -1.50
C MET A 84 17.25 -5.70 -2.87
N LEU A 85 18.47 -5.94 -3.39
CA LEU A 85 18.67 -6.61 -4.68
C LEU A 85 18.14 -8.06 -4.65
N ALA A 86 18.38 -8.79 -3.56
CA ALA A 86 17.81 -10.13 -3.37
C ALA A 86 16.29 -10.10 -3.44
N GLY A 87 15.65 -9.14 -2.76
CA GLY A 87 14.20 -8.98 -2.82
C GLY A 87 13.69 -8.68 -4.22
N VAL A 88 14.32 -7.76 -4.95
CA VAL A 88 13.96 -7.45 -6.35
C VAL A 88 14.13 -8.69 -7.25
N THR A 89 15.21 -9.44 -7.08
CA THR A 89 15.44 -10.69 -7.84
C THR A 89 14.37 -11.73 -7.54
N LEU A 90 14.01 -11.92 -6.26
CA LEU A 90 12.96 -12.88 -5.88
C LEU A 90 11.59 -12.48 -6.42
N TYR A 91 11.24 -11.18 -6.47
CA TYR A 91 10.05 -10.71 -7.18
C TYR A 91 10.12 -11.01 -8.68
N GLY A 92 11.31 -10.90 -9.29
CA GLY A 92 11.54 -11.32 -10.67
C GLY A 92 11.25 -12.81 -10.87
N VAL A 93 11.71 -13.67 -9.96
CA VAL A 93 11.42 -15.10 -9.98
C VAL A 93 9.90 -15.36 -9.86
N CYS A 94 9.22 -14.68 -8.93
CA CYS A 94 7.77 -14.77 -8.80
C CYS A 94 7.05 -14.35 -10.09
N SER A 95 7.51 -13.29 -10.75
CA SER A 95 6.94 -12.82 -12.01
C SER A 95 7.13 -13.83 -13.14
N VAL A 96 8.29 -14.49 -13.20
CA VAL A 96 8.58 -15.56 -14.17
C VAL A 96 7.70 -16.79 -13.91
N LEU A 97 7.48 -17.17 -12.65
CA LEU A 97 6.57 -18.26 -12.29
C LEU A 97 5.14 -17.95 -12.74
N LEU A 98 4.63 -16.74 -12.44
CA LEU A 98 3.30 -16.32 -12.89
C LEU A 98 3.21 -16.32 -14.43
N PHE A 99 4.22 -15.82 -15.11
CA PHE A 99 4.29 -15.88 -16.58
C PHE A 99 4.20 -17.31 -17.10
N SER A 100 4.94 -18.24 -16.52
CA SER A 100 4.92 -19.64 -16.90
C SER A 100 3.53 -20.26 -16.70
N PHE A 101 2.86 -19.95 -15.57
CA PHE A 101 1.51 -20.44 -15.32
C PHE A 101 0.47 -19.80 -16.25
N SER A 102 0.62 -18.51 -16.59
CA SER A 102 -0.23 -17.87 -17.59
C SER A 102 -0.09 -18.51 -18.96
N PHE A 103 1.14 -18.75 -19.41
CA PHE A 103 1.41 -19.40 -20.68
C PHE A 103 0.88 -20.84 -20.74
N MET A 104 0.97 -21.60 -19.64
CA MET A 104 0.40 -22.95 -19.55
C MET A 104 -1.12 -22.93 -19.51
N SER A 105 -1.72 -21.91 -18.88
CA SER A 105 -3.16 -21.68 -18.88
C SER A 105 -3.68 -21.35 -20.27
N ASP A 106 -3.01 -20.47 -21.02
CA ASP A 106 -3.37 -20.07 -22.38
C ASP A 106 -3.36 -21.27 -23.35
N LYS A 107 -2.50 -22.27 -23.06
CA LYS A 107 -2.43 -23.52 -23.83
C LYS A 107 -3.36 -24.65 -23.33
N ASN A 108 -4.20 -24.36 -22.31
CA ASN A 108 -5.08 -25.35 -21.67
C ASN A 108 -4.35 -26.56 -21.09
N ILE A 109 -3.07 -26.41 -20.69
CA ILE A 109 -2.27 -27.49 -20.07
C ILE A 109 -2.68 -27.67 -18.59
N LEU A 110 -3.06 -26.59 -17.92
CA LEU A 110 -3.46 -26.61 -16.52
C LEU A 110 -4.94 -26.25 -16.38
N SER A 111 -5.61 -26.88 -15.42
CA SER A 111 -6.98 -26.51 -15.07
C SER A 111 -7.02 -25.13 -14.38
N ASN A 112 -8.14 -24.40 -14.51
CA ASN A 112 -8.33 -23.09 -13.86
C ASN A 112 -8.09 -23.15 -12.35
N SER A 113 -8.54 -24.23 -11.69
CA SER A 113 -8.33 -24.43 -10.25
C SER A 113 -6.85 -24.60 -9.91
N THR A 114 -6.09 -25.35 -10.73
CA THR A 114 -4.64 -25.53 -10.53
C THR A 114 -3.91 -24.20 -10.69
N VAL A 115 -4.25 -23.41 -11.72
CA VAL A 115 -3.67 -22.09 -11.94
C VAL A 115 -3.96 -21.16 -10.77
N ALA A 116 -5.19 -21.18 -10.23
CA ALA A 116 -5.55 -20.38 -9.06
C ALA A 116 -4.70 -20.74 -7.82
N ILE A 117 -4.48 -22.04 -7.55
CA ILE A 117 -3.61 -22.50 -6.46
C ILE A 117 -2.17 -22.05 -6.68
N CYS A 118 -1.66 -22.14 -7.90
CA CYS A 118 -0.33 -21.65 -8.25
C CYS A 118 -0.19 -20.13 -8.01
N ILE A 119 -1.21 -19.34 -8.39
CA ILE A 119 -1.25 -17.89 -8.11
C ILE A 119 -1.17 -17.63 -6.61
N TYR A 120 -2.00 -18.27 -5.78
CA TYR A 120 -1.95 -18.11 -4.32
C TYR A 120 -0.58 -18.48 -3.75
N SER A 121 0.04 -19.54 -4.24
CA SER A 121 1.37 -19.97 -3.80
C SER A 121 2.44 -18.93 -4.12
N VAL A 122 2.41 -18.34 -5.31
CA VAL A 122 3.35 -17.28 -5.67
C VAL A 122 3.07 -16.00 -4.86
N ILE A 123 1.81 -15.62 -4.66
CA ILE A 123 1.46 -14.46 -3.83
C ILE A 123 1.88 -14.65 -2.37
N PHE A 124 1.77 -15.87 -1.85
CA PHE A 124 2.32 -16.20 -0.53
C PHE A 124 3.83 -15.94 -0.46
N LEU A 125 4.59 -16.33 -1.49
CA LEU A 125 6.02 -16.02 -1.58
C LEU A 125 6.27 -14.52 -1.70
N THR A 126 5.47 -13.77 -2.47
CA THR A 126 5.61 -12.31 -2.54
C THR A 126 5.35 -11.64 -1.17
N GLY A 127 4.43 -12.18 -0.36
CA GLY A 127 4.21 -11.72 1.01
C GLY A 127 5.44 -11.89 1.91
N ILE A 128 6.15 -13.03 1.81
CA ILE A 128 7.43 -13.21 2.50
C ILE A 128 8.43 -12.15 2.04
N ILE A 129 8.63 -12.01 0.73
CA ILE A 129 9.60 -11.06 0.15
C ILE A 129 9.26 -9.62 0.57
N ARG A 130 7.98 -9.26 0.59
CA ARG A 130 7.48 -7.93 0.98
C ARG A 130 7.87 -7.57 2.42
N ALA A 131 7.83 -8.54 3.35
CA ALA A 131 8.23 -8.30 4.73
C ALA A 131 9.67 -7.75 4.83
N PHE A 132 10.58 -8.21 3.96
CA PHE A 132 11.98 -7.76 3.94
C PHE A 132 12.18 -6.53 3.06
N THR A 133 11.60 -6.49 1.86
CA THR A 133 11.91 -5.43 0.88
C THR A 133 11.35 -4.07 1.26
N GLY A 134 10.14 -4.00 1.79
CA GLY A 134 9.48 -2.74 2.14
C GLY A 134 10.33 -1.88 3.10
N PRO A 135 10.67 -2.38 4.30
CA PRO A 135 11.48 -1.64 5.26
C PRO A 135 12.92 -1.39 4.78
N THR A 136 13.49 -2.30 3.95
CA THR A 136 14.86 -2.15 3.43
C THR A 136 15.02 -0.91 2.56
N PHE A 137 14.00 -0.54 1.76
CA PHE A 137 14.02 0.71 0.99
C PHE A 137 14.12 1.94 1.88
N GLY A 138 13.38 1.97 2.99
CA GLY A 138 13.48 3.05 3.97
C GLY A 138 14.85 3.13 4.64
N ALA A 139 15.42 1.99 4.99
CA ALA A 139 16.76 1.92 5.58
C ALA A 139 17.85 2.37 4.59
N MET A 140 17.74 1.98 3.32
CA MET A 140 18.64 2.47 2.24
C MET A 140 18.58 3.99 2.10
N LEU A 141 17.39 4.55 2.06
CA LEU A 141 17.19 5.99 1.95
C LEU A 141 17.89 6.74 3.09
N ALA A 142 17.73 6.26 4.33
CA ALA A 142 18.33 6.87 5.51
C ALA A 142 19.88 6.80 5.50
N GLN A 143 20.48 5.82 4.81
CA GLN A 143 21.94 5.69 4.67
C GLN A 143 22.53 6.47 3.48
N ILE A 144 21.70 6.83 2.48
CA ILE A 144 22.15 7.57 1.30
C ILE A 144 22.10 9.08 1.55
N VAL A 145 21.09 9.54 2.30
CA VAL A 145 20.76 10.96 2.42
C VAL A 145 21.25 11.53 3.76
N PRO A 146 21.91 12.71 3.77
CA PRO A 146 22.26 13.41 4.99
C PRO A 146 21.03 13.72 5.86
N LYS A 147 21.20 13.73 7.20
CA LYS A 147 20.09 13.90 8.16
C LYS A 147 19.25 15.17 7.91
N ASN A 148 19.89 16.26 7.53
CA ASN A 148 19.22 17.55 7.24
C ASN A 148 18.32 17.51 5.98
N LEU A 149 18.50 16.54 5.07
CA LEU A 149 17.72 16.38 3.85
C LEU A 149 16.73 15.20 3.93
N LEU A 150 16.69 14.46 5.03
CA LEU A 150 15.85 13.26 5.18
C LEU A 150 14.36 13.55 5.00
N ALA A 151 13.86 14.69 5.49
CA ALA A 151 12.46 15.09 5.31
C ALA A 151 12.11 15.24 3.83
N ASN A 152 12.96 15.95 3.06
CA ASN A 152 12.78 16.13 1.62
C ASN A 152 12.87 14.78 0.89
N ALA A 153 13.82 13.93 1.27
CA ALA A 153 13.98 12.59 0.70
C ALA A 153 12.75 11.71 0.93
N THR A 154 12.17 11.75 2.12
CA THR A 154 10.94 11.02 2.45
C THR A 154 9.76 11.51 1.62
N THR A 155 9.62 12.81 1.41
CA THR A 155 8.58 13.40 0.57
C THR A 155 8.72 12.92 -0.88
N TRP A 156 9.91 13.00 -1.46
CA TRP A 156 10.18 12.49 -2.80
C TRP A 156 9.91 10.99 -2.93
N ASN A 157 10.31 10.22 -1.91
CA ASN A 157 10.09 8.78 -1.86
C ASN A 157 8.58 8.42 -1.84
N SER A 158 7.77 9.16 -1.07
CA SER A 158 6.31 8.98 -1.03
C SER A 158 5.65 9.39 -2.34
N GLY A 159 6.06 10.53 -2.92
CA GLY A 159 5.60 10.98 -4.23
C GLY A 159 5.93 9.98 -5.34
N THR A 160 7.14 9.41 -5.31
CA THR A 160 7.57 8.35 -6.23
C THR A 160 6.68 7.11 -6.12
N TRP A 161 6.35 6.69 -4.89
CA TRP A 161 5.49 5.53 -4.65
C TRP A 161 4.08 5.74 -5.23
N LEU A 162 3.45 6.88 -4.92
CA LEU A 162 2.11 7.21 -5.42
C LEU A 162 2.07 7.34 -6.93
N SER A 163 3.04 8.06 -7.53
CA SER A 163 3.10 8.23 -8.98
C SER A 163 3.32 6.90 -9.71
N ALA A 164 4.21 6.05 -9.17
CA ALA A 164 4.43 4.72 -9.71
C ALA A 164 3.19 3.81 -9.57
N SER A 165 2.42 3.97 -8.50
CA SER A 165 1.17 3.23 -8.29
C SER A 165 0.13 3.59 -9.36
N VAL A 166 -0.08 4.89 -9.60
CA VAL A 166 -1.00 5.37 -10.66
C VAL A 166 -0.59 4.83 -12.02
N VAL A 167 0.69 5.00 -12.39
CA VAL A 167 1.21 4.54 -13.69
C VAL A 167 1.09 3.02 -13.80
N GLY A 168 1.43 2.28 -12.74
CA GLY A 168 1.36 0.83 -12.71
C GLY A 168 -0.07 0.30 -12.90
N HIS A 169 -1.04 0.83 -12.15
CA HIS A 169 -2.45 0.43 -12.26
C HIS A 169 -3.05 0.76 -13.63
N ALA A 170 -2.86 2.01 -14.10
CA ALA A 170 -3.40 2.44 -15.38
C ALA A 170 -2.79 1.64 -16.55
N SER A 171 -1.45 1.52 -16.59
CA SER A 171 -0.77 0.78 -17.66
C SER A 171 -1.11 -0.71 -17.67
N ALA A 172 -1.33 -1.34 -16.50
CA ALA A 172 -1.78 -2.72 -16.43
C ALA A 172 -3.09 -2.92 -17.20
N GLY A 173 -4.05 -2.02 -17.05
CA GLY A 173 -5.31 -2.11 -17.80
C GLY A 173 -5.13 -2.11 -19.32
N PHE A 174 -4.26 -1.23 -19.85
CA PHE A 174 -3.94 -1.19 -21.28
C PHE A 174 -3.18 -2.44 -21.74
N LEU A 175 -2.23 -2.92 -20.94
CA LEU A 175 -1.44 -4.11 -21.28
C LEU A 175 -2.30 -5.38 -21.28
N ILE A 176 -3.19 -5.54 -20.28
CA ILE A 176 -4.12 -6.69 -20.22
C ILE A 176 -5.03 -6.67 -21.46
N ALA A 177 -5.53 -5.50 -21.86
CA ALA A 177 -6.39 -5.37 -23.04
C ALA A 177 -5.64 -5.65 -24.36
N GLY A 178 -4.38 -5.21 -24.47
CA GLY A 178 -3.61 -5.27 -25.72
C GLY A 178 -2.81 -6.55 -25.93
N ILE A 179 -2.18 -7.04 -24.86
CA ILE A 179 -1.23 -8.18 -24.93
C ILE A 179 -1.55 -9.30 -23.95
N HIS A 180 -2.76 -9.30 -23.39
CA HIS A 180 -3.26 -10.30 -22.46
C HIS A 180 -2.40 -10.52 -21.21
N ASN A 181 -2.70 -11.56 -20.43
CA ASN A 181 -2.04 -11.82 -19.15
C ASN A 181 -0.54 -12.13 -19.32
N SER A 182 -0.20 -13.01 -20.25
CA SER A 182 1.19 -13.43 -20.50
C SER A 182 2.07 -12.27 -20.97
N GLY A 183 1.60 -11.41 -21.89
CA GLY A 183 2.34 -10.24 -22.34
C GLY A 183 2.50 -9.20 -21.24
N THR A 184 1.48 -8.99 -20.40
CA THR A 184 1.57 -8.09 -19.24
C THR A 184 2.62 -8.57 -18.24
N LEU A 185 2.67 -9.89 -17.94
CA LEU A 185 3.69 -10.46 -17.04
C LEU A 185 5.11 -10.34 -17.62
N LEU A 186 5.26 -10.50 -18.94
CA LEU A 186 6.54 -10.26 -19.60
C LEU A 186 6.98 -8.79 -19.39
N THR A 187 6.06 -7.83 -19.52
CA THR A 187 6.35 -6.42 -19.24
C THR A 187 6.77 -6.22 -17.78
N VAL A 188 6.09 -6.85 -16.82
CA VAL A 188 6.48 -6.82 -15.40
C VAL A 188 7.90 -7.34 -15.21
N ILE A 189 8.27 -8.46 -15.83
CA ILE A 189 9.62 -9.03 -15.78
C ILE A 189 10.65 -8.00 -16.28
N VAL A 190 10.37 -7.34 -17.42
CA VAL A 190 11.26 -6.29 -17.96
C VAL A 190 11.41 -5.14 -16.95
N PHE A 191 10.32 -4.67 -16.33
CA PHE A 191 10.38 -3.60 -15.31
C PHE A 191 11.22 -4.02 -14.10
N VAL A 192 11.07 -5.24 -13.61
CA VAL A 192 11.86 -5.78 -12.50
C VAL A 192 13.34 -5.87 -12.87
N LEU A 193 13.67 -6.35 -14.07
CA LEU A 193 15.05 -6.43 -14.56
C LEU A 193 15.68 -5.05 -14.71
N VAL A 194 14.99 -4.10 -15.33
CA VAL A 194 15.50 -2.71 -15.47
C VAL A 194 15.70 -2.09 -14.09
N SER A 195 14.75 -2.27 -13.17
CA SER A 195 14.88 -1.81 -11.79
C SER A 195 16.10 -2.42 -11.09
N PHE A 196 16.33 -3.73 -11.28
CA PHE A 196 17.50 -4.42 -10.73
C PHE A 196 18.80 -3.79 -11.22
N PHE A 197 18.96 -3.56 -12.52
CA PHE A 197 20.17 -2.96 -13.08
C PHE A 197 20.39 -1.52 -12.62
N VAL A 198 19.32 -0.73 -12.47
CA VAL A 198 19.42 0.64 -11.92
C VAL A 198 19.86 0.59 -10.45
N MET A 199 19.27 -0.28 -9.64
CA MET A 199 19.60 -0.42 -8.21
C MET A 199 20.96 -1.10 -7.99
N TYR A 200 21.43 -1.91 -8.92
CA TYR A 200 22.76 -2.51 -8.86
C TYR A 200 23.89 -1.47 -8.86
N GLN A 201 23.65 -0.28 -9.41
CA GLN A 201 24.60 0.83 -9.41
C GLN A 201 24.75 1.54 -8.05
N LEU A 202 23.91 1.20 -7.05
CA LEU A 202 24.02 1.76 -5.71
C LEU A 202 25.26 1.20 -5.00
N LYS A 203 25.86 1.99 -4.10
CA LYS A 203 27.02 1.56 -3.34
C LYS A 203 26.63 0.55 -2.23
N PRO A 204 27.49 -0.38 -1.88
CA PRO A 204 27.26 -1.25 -0.72
C PRO A 204 26.98 -0.44 0.54
N LYS A 205 26.05 -0.90 1.35
CA LYS A 205 25.65 -0.28 2.62
C LYS A 205 25.85 -1.32 3.73
N PRO A 206 27.03 -1.32 4.39
CA PRO A 206 27.35 -2.29 5.41
C PRO A 206 26.33 -2.26 6.56
N ALA A 207 26.21 -3.38 7.24
CA ALA A 207 25.37 -3.51 8.43
C ALA A 207 25.87 -2.59 9.55
N ASP A 208 24.94 -2.04 10.31
CA ASP A 208 25.25 -1.34 11.56
C ASP A 208 25.27 -2.35 12.71
N ILE A 209 26.46 -2.85 13.02
CA ILE A 209 26.69 -3.89 14.04
C ILE A 209 26.40 -3.38 15.46
N SER A 210 26.31 -2.07 15.69
CA SER A 210 26.07 -1.48 17.02
C SER A 210 24.69 -1.84 17.62
N ASN A 211 23.77 -2.32 16.81
CA ASN A 211 22.41 -2.68 17.20
C ASN A 211 22.15 -4.18 17.44
N LEU A 212 23.18 -5.03 17.35
CA LEU A 212 23.05 -6.49 17.48
C LEU A 212 22.43 -6.98 18.80
N ASN A 213 22.49 -6.20 19.87
CA ASN A 213 22.02 -6.59 21.20
C ASN A 213 20.57 -6.15 21.52
N LYS A 214 19.87 -5.48 20.61
CA LYS A 214 18.48 -5.07 20.86
C LYS A 214 17.53 -6.23 20.60
N LYS A 215 16.88 -6.73 21.64
CA LYS A 215 15.82 -7.74 21.54
C LYS A 215 14.64 -7.16 20.74
N THR A 216 14.51 -7.59 19.49
CA THR A 216 13.51 -7.09 18.53
C THR A 216 12.09 -7.19 19.07
N TRP A 217 11.76 -8.31 19.75
CA TRP A 217 10.45 -8.53 20.38
C TRP A 217 10.14 -7.52 21.49
N GLU A 218 11.10 -7.20 22.33
CA GLU A 218 10.93 -6.17 23.37
C GLU A 218 10.69 -4.79 22.76
N SER A 219 11.38 -4.47 21.67
CA SER A 219 11.18 -3.21 20.94
C SER A 219 9.77 -3.09 20.37
N VAL A 220 9.24 -4.16 19.76
CA VAL A 220 7.85 -4.18 19.25
C VAL A 220 6.85 -4.06 20.39
N LYS A 221 7.04 -4.82 21.48
CA LYS A 221 6.17 -4.76 22.66
C LYS A 221 6.16 -3.34 23.27
N GLN A 222 7.31 -2.68 23.33
CA GLN A 222 7.40 -1.29 23.77
C GLN A 222 6.65 -0.34 22.84
N GLY A 223 6.79 -0.51 21.51
CA GLY A 223 6.03 0.27 20.51
C GLY A 223 4.52 0.08 20.68
N LEU A 224 4.05 -1.16 20.78
CA LEU A 224 2.63 -1.48 20.99
C LEU A 224 2.12 -0.89 22.30
N ARG A 225 2.88 -1.02 23.40
CA ARG A 225 2.52 -0.46 24.71
C ARG A 225 2.44 1.06 24.66
N PHE A 226 3.37 1.72 23.96
CA PHE A 226 3.34 3.17 23.77
C PHE A 226 2.09 3.61 22.98
N VAL A 227 1.79 2.95 21.86
CA VAL A 227 0.58 3.21 21.06
C VAL A 227 -0.68 3.02 21.90
N TYR A 228 -0.77 1.93 22.66
CA TYR A 228 -1.93 1.64 23.51
C TYR A 228 -2.15 2.70 24.61
N ASN A 229 -1.07 3.22 25.19
CA ASN A 229 -1.12 4.22 26.24
C ASN A 229 -1.39 5.64 25.71
N THR A 230 -1.04 5.93 24.44
CA THR A 230 -1.25 7.24 23.80
C THR A 230 -2.59 7.23 23.07
N LYS A 231 -3.64 7.69 23.76
CA LYS A 231 -5.03 7.56 23.28
C LYS A 231 -5.30 8.23 21.94
N GLU A 232 -4.59 9.31 21.62
CA GLU A 232 -4.68 10.00 20.33
C GLU A 232 -4.12 9.15 19.20
N ILE A 233 -2.97 8.52 19.40
CA ILE A 233 -2.36 7.60 18.43
C ILE A 233 -3.21 6.35 18.27
N LEU A 234 -3.61 5.73 19.39
CA LEU A 234 -4.46 4.54 19.36
C LEU A 234 -5.77 4.82 18.62
N GLY A 235 -6.42 5.95 18.92
CA GLY A 235 -7.66 6.35 18.26
C GLY A 235 -7.47 6.56 16.75
N ALA A 236 -6.39 7.22 16.32
CA ALA A 236 -6.11 7.47 14.92
C ALA A 236 -5.81 6.16 14.15
N LEU A 237 -4.97 5.28 14.72
CA LEU A 237 -4.64 4.00 14.10
C LEU A 237 -5.84 3.03 14.07
N SER A 238 -6.64 2.99 15.14
CA SER A 238 -7.84 2.13 15.19
C SER A 238 -8.92 2.61 14.22
N LEU A 239 -9.14 3.94 14.14
CA LEU A 239 -10.08 4.52 13.18
C LEU A 239 -9.73 4.11 11.75
N ASP A 240 -8.47 4.25 11.37
CA ASP A 240 -7.96 3.87 10.04
C ASP A 240 -8.05 2.36 9.80
N LEU A 241 -7.57 1.56 10.75
CA LEU A 241 -7.60 0.10 10.63
C LEU A 241 -9.02 -0.42 10.36
N PHE A 242 -10.00 0.00 11.15
CA PHE A 242 -11.36 -0.49 10.98
C PHE A 242 -12.07 0.13 9.77
N ALA A 243 -11.77 1.39 9.43
CA ALA A 243 -12.30 2.03 8.24
C ALA A 243 -11.83 1.33 6.96
N VAL A 244 -10.55 1.00 6.88
CA VAL A 244 -9.96 0.30 5.73
C VAL A 244 -10.36 -1.17 5.71
N LEU A 245 -10.43 -1.83 6.89
CA LEU A 245 -10.86 -3.22 7.01
C LEU A 245 -12.26 -3.42 6.41
N PHE A 246 -13.22 -2.57 6.77
CA PHE A 246 -14.58 -2.65 6.25
C PHE A 246 -14.74 -1.92 4.92
N GLY A 247 -13.96 -0.88 4.66
CA GLY A 247 -13.96 -0.13 3.41
C GLY A 247 -13.16 -0.77 2.27
N GLY A 248 -12.72 -2.02 2.42
CA GLY A 248 -11.88 -2.76 1.47
C GLY A 248 -12.50 -3.05 0.10
N ALA A 249 -13.59 -2.37 -0.26
CA ALA A 249 -14.33 -2.50 -1.52
C ALA A 249 -13.46 -2.39 -2.78
N VAL A 250 -12.30 -1.76 -2.69
CA VAL A 250 -11.32 -1.68 -3.79
C VAL A 250 -10.88 -3.07 -4.26
N ALA A 251 -10.87 -4.08 -3.39
CA ALA A 251 -10.60 -5.46 -3.77
C ALA A 251 -11.62 -6.01 -4.79
N LEU A 252 -12.86 -5.52 -4.76
CA LEU A 252 -13.93 -5.97 -5.64
C LEU A 252 -14.01 -5.19 -6.97
N VAL A 253 -13.09 -4.26 -7.22
CA VAL A 253 -13.03 -3.49 -8.49
C VAL A 253 -12.97 -4.39 -9.73
N PRO A 254 -12.28 -5.57 -9.74
CA PRO A 254 -12.34 -6.49 -10.88
C PRO A 254 -13.75 -6.99 -11.17
N VAL A 255 -14.53 -7.29 -10.13
CA VAL A 255 -15.93 -7.73 -10.23
C VAL A 255 -16.81 -6.61 -10.77
N TYR A 256 -16.66 -5.40 -10.20
CA TYR A 256 -17.38 -4.22 -10.69
C TYR A 256 -17.08 -3.93 -12.15
N ALA A 257 -15.81 -3.93 -12.53
CA ALA A 257 -15.40 -3.64 -13.90
C ALA A 257 -15.98 -4.66 -14.91
N LYS A 258 -16.04 -5.93 -14.53
CA LYS A 258 -16.45 -7.01 -15.42
C LYS A 258 -17.97 -7.21 -15.46
N ASP A 259 -18.62 -7.31 -14.30
CA ASP A 259 -20.00 -7.81 -14.19
C ASP A 259 -21.04 -6.70 -13.94
N ILE A 260 -20.61 -5.51 -13.47
CA ILE A 260 -21.53 -4.41 -13.12
C ILE A 260 -21.41 -3.26 -14.11
N LEU A 261 -20.18 -2.83 -14.41
CA LEU A 261 -19.90 -1.68 -15.27
C LEU A 261 -19.62 -2.08 -16.72
N HIS A 262 -19.26 -3.33 -16.98
CA HIS A 262 -18.91 -3.88 -18.30
C HIS A 262 -17.88 -3.05 -19.08
N ILE A 263 -16.83 -2.56 -18.37
CA ILE A 263 -15.86 -1.59 -18.92
C ILE A 263 -14.52 -2.22 -19.37
N GLY A 264 -14.36 -3.52 -19.22
CA GLY A 264 -13.13 -4.22 -19.60
C GLY A 264 -11.89 -3.85 -18.79
N PRO A 265 -10.69 -4.38 -19.20
CA PRO A 265 -9.45 -4.19 -18.45
C PRO A 265 -8.95 -2.74 -18.36
N ILE A 266 -9.16 -1.93 -19.41
CA ILE A 266 -8.73 -0.53 -19.43
C ILE A 266 -9.46 0.26 -18.34
N GLY A 267 -10.79 0.16 -18.30
CA GLY A 267 -11.57 0.81 -17.26
C GLY A 267 -11.23 0.30 -15.86
N PHE A 268 -10.96 -0.99 -15.72
CA PHE A 268 -10.48 -1.58 -14.48
C PHE A 268 -9.16 -0.95 -13.99
N GLY A 269 -8.18 -0.78 -14.88
CA GLY A 269 -6.91 -0.13 -14.56
C GLY A 269 -7.10 1.30 -14.07
N TRP A 270 -7.98 2.09 -14.72
CA TRP A 270 -8.31 3.44 -14.29
C TRP A 270 -9.05 3.50 -12.95
N LEU A 271 -9.97 2.56 -12.68
CA LEU A 271 -10.64 2.50 -11.37
C LEU A 271 -9.64 2.22 -10.24
N ASN A 272 -8.68 1.32 -10.45
CA ASN A 272 -7.60 1.10 -9.47
C ASN A 272 -6.72 2.33 -9.26
N ALA A 273 -6.40 3.07 -10.33
CA ALA A 273 -5.58 4.28 -10.26
C ALA A 273 -6.33 5.47 -9.61
N ALA A 274 -7.66 5.48 -9.59
CA ALA A 274 -8.46 6.63 -9.19
C ALA A 274 -8.17 7.11 -7.76
N ALA A 275 -8.09 6.19 -6.80
CA ALA A 275 -7.81 6.53 -5.41
C ALA A 275 -6.39 7.11 -5.23
N ASP A 276 -5.38 6.55 -5.91
CA ASP A 276 -4.01 7.06 -5.86
C ASP A 276 -3.91 8.46 -6.48
N ILE A 277 -4.63 8.73 -7.57
CA ILE A 277 -4.73 10.07 -8.18
C ILE A 277 -5.34 11.05 -7.17
N GLY A 278 -6.44 10.67 -6.51
CA GLY A 278 -7.07 11.48 -5.48
C GLY A 278 -6.11 11.81 -4.33
N SER A 279 -5.35 10.81 -3.86
CA SER A 279 -4.35 10.99 -2.80
C SER A 279 -3.21 11.94 -3.23
N ILE A 280 -2.74 11.86 -4.46
CA ILE A 280 -1.73 12.80 -4.99
C ILE A 280 -2.27 14.23 -4.99
N ILE A 281 -3.49 14.45 -5.50
CA ILE A 281 -4.12 15.77 -5.59
C ILE A 281 -4.17 16.43 -4.20
N ILE A 282 -4.66 15.70 -3.20
CA ILE A 282 -4.82 16.28 -1.85
C ILE A 282 -3.50 16.48 -1.14
N ILE A 283 -2.52 15.58 -1.30
CA ILE A 283 -1.20 15.75 -0.69
C ILE A 283 -0.51 16.99 -1.25
N ILE A 284 -0.57 17.20 -2.57
CA ILE A 284 -0.04 18.40 -3.19
C ILE A 284 -0.77 19.64 -2.63
N TYR A 285 -2.10 19.62 -2.57
CA TYR A 285 -2.88 20.75 -2.02
C TYR A 285 -2.49 21.07 -0.58
N LEU A 286 -2.40 20.05 0.30
CA LEU A 286 -2.06 20.21 1.71
C LEU A 286 -0.59 20.66 1.92
N THR A 287 0.29 20.42 0.97
CA THR A 287 1.66 20.92 1.00
C THR A 287 1.68 22.45 0.91
N PHE A 288 0.77 23.05 0.11
CA PHE A 288 0.66 24.50 -0.02
C PHE A 288 -0.28 25.13 1.02
N LYS A 289 -1.30 24.38 1.46
CA LYS A 289 -2.30 24.85 2.44
C LYS A 289 -2.45 23.82 3.56
N PRO A 290 -1.51 23.79 4.53
CA PRO A 290 -1.58 22.84 5.64
C PRO A 290 -2.78 23.10 6.52
N LEU A 291 -3.35 22.03 7.08
CA LEU A 291 -4.47 22.08 8.00
C LEU A 291 -4.02 22.70 9.34
N GLN A 292 -4.62 23.82 9.72
CA GLN A 292 -4.20 24.59 10.90
C GLN A 292 -5.06 24.35 12.15
N LYS A 293 -6.32 23.89 11.99
CA LYS A 293 -7.28 23.77 13.11
C LYS A 293 -8.12 22.50 13.00
N GLN A 294 -8.55 22.00 14.16
CA GLN A 294 -9.52 20.90 14.30
C GLN A 294 -9.13 19.62 13.55
N GLN A 295 -7.84 19.29 13.49
CA GLN A 295 -7.32 18.17 12.71
C GLN A 295 -8.01 16.85 13.08
N GLY A 296 -8.31 16.62 14.36
CA GLY A 296 -9.01 15.42 14.81
C GLY A 296 -10.43 15.29 14.24
N LYS A 297 -11.19 16.41 14.19
CA LYS A 297 -12.53 16.40 13.58
C LYS A 297 -12.44 16.23 12.07
N VAL A 298 -11.51 16.93 11.41
CA VAL A 298 -11.29 16.82 9.96
C VAL A 298 -10.97 15.39 9.58
N MET A 299 -10.11 14.70 10.33
CA MET A 299 -9.78 13.29 10.09
C MET A 299 -11.02 12.39 10.21
N MET A 300 -11.84 12.56 11.25
CA MET A 300 -13.06 11.78 11.43
C MET A 300 -14.06 12.03 10.31
N LEU A 301 -14.26 13.29 9.90
CA LEU A 301 -15.14 13.63 8.78
C LEU A 301 -14.62 13.10 7.45
N ALA A 302 -13.32 13.11 7.23
CA ALA A 302 -12.69 12.53 6.05
C ALA A 302 -12.95 11.02 5.98
N VAL A 303 -12.80 10.29 7.10
CA VAL A 303 -13.12 8.85 7.14
C VAL A 303 -14.61 8.58 6.96
N ALA A 304 -15.51 9.44 7.49
CA ALA A 304 -16.94 9.33 7.22
C ALA A 304 -17.25 9.53 5.74
N ALA A 305 -16.65 10.55 5.11
CA ALA A 305 -16.77 10.80 3.68
C ALA A 305 -16.22 9.63 2.83
N PHE A 306 -15.12 8.99 3.27
CA PHE A 306 -14.62 7.76 2.66
C PHE A 306 -15.69 6.66 2.66
N GLY A 307 -16.36 6.41 3.80
CA GLY A 307 -17.47 5.46 3.87
C GLY A 307 -18.62 5.80 2.92
N LEU A 308 -18.99 7.10 2.79
CA LEU A 308 -20.00 7.55 1.83
C LEU A 308 -19.56 7.32 0.37
N CYS A 309 -18.29 7.55 0.05
CA CYS A 309 -17.74 7.25 -1.27
C CYS A 309 -17.81 5.75 -1.60
N MET A 310 -17.57 4.88 -0.61
CA MET A 310 -17.70 3.42 -0.80
C MET A 310 -19.15 3.03 -1.05
N ILE A 311 -20.13 3.62 -0.33
CA ILE A 311 -21.56 3.38 -0.61
C ILE A 311 -21.91 3.86 -2.02
N LEU A 312 -21.48 5.06 -2.41
CA LEU A 312 -21.73 5.61 -3.73
C LEU A 312 -21.11 4.73 -4.84
N PHE A 313 -19.88 4.26 -4.65
CA PHE A 313 -19.23 3.31 -5.54
C PHE A 313 -20.05 2.01 -5.61
N GLY A 314 -20.49 1.48 -4.48
CA GLY A 314 -21.24 0.24 -4.36
C GLY A 314 -22.54 0.24 -5.16
N ILE A 315 -23.30 1.33 -5.16
CA ILE A 315 -24.57 1.45 -5.90
C ILE A 315 -24.41 1.94 -7.34
N SER A 316 -23.21 2.40 -7.71
CA SER A 316 -22.94 2.99 -9.02
C SER A 316 -22.96 1.92 -10.12
N LYS A 317 -23.60 2.27 -11.25
CA LYS A 317 -23.61 1.48 -12.49
C LYS A 317 -22.97 2.25 -13.66
N ILE A 318 -22.34 3.39 -13.39
CA ILE A 318 -21.77 4.29 -14.39
C ILE A 318 -20.28 4.46 -14.11
N PHE A 319 -19.43 4.22 -15.12
CA PHE A 319 -17.99 4.34 -14.98
C PHE A 319 -17.53 5.66 -14.36
N TRP A 320 -17.99 6.78 -14.87
CA TRP A 320 -17.57 8.10 -14.42
C TRP A 320 -17.97 8.39 -12.97
N LEU A 321 -19.13 7.89 -12.53
CA LEU A 321 -19.58 8.01 -11.14
C LEU A 321 -18.71 7.13 -10.22
N SER A 322 -18.43 5.89 -10.63
CA SER A 322 -17.56 4.98 -9.91
C SER A 322 -16.14 5.53 -9.81
N PHE A 323 -15.60 6.05 -10.91
CA PHE A 323 -14.28 6.68 -10.95
C PHE A 323 -14.22 7.92 -10.03
N ALA A 324 -15.22 8.80 -10.09
CA ALA A 324 -15.30 9.98 -9.22
C ALA A 324 -15.41 9.59 -7.74
N ALA A 325 -16.22 8.58 -7.41
CA ALA A 325 -16.35 8.08 -6.04
C ALA A 325 -15.01 7.56 -5.50
N LEU A 326 -14.28 6.75 -6.28
CA LEU A 326 -12.96 6.25 -5.92
C LEU A 326 -11.91 7.36 -5.87
N LEU A 327 -11.95 8.33 -6.77
CA LEU A 327 -11.05 9.49 -6.75
C LEU A 327 -11.25 10.33 -5.48
N ILE A 328 -12.51 10.64 -5.15
CA ILE A 328 -12.85 11.38 -3.93
C ILE A 328 -12.48 10.57 -2.69
N SER A 329 -12.68 9.24 -2.70
CA SER A 329 -12.24 8.39 -1.60
C SER A 329 -10.72 8.50 -1.36
N GLY A 330 -9.92 8.56 -2.42
CA GLY A 330 -8.49 8.80 -2.32
C GLY A 330 -8.14 10.20 -1.79
N ILE A 331 -8.90 11.24 -2.16
CA ILE A 331 -8.72 12.58 -1.61
C ILE A 331 -8.94 12.58 -0.09
N VAL A 332 -10.04 12.02 0.38
CA VAL A 332 -10.39 12.03 1.81
C VAL A 332 -9.48 11.09 2.63
N ASP A 333 -9.07 9.95 2.06
CA ASP A 333 -8.09 9.08 2.69
C ASP A 333 -6.71 9.75 2.80
N GLY A 334 -6.28 10.48 1.77
CA GLY A 334 -5.06 11.29 1.80
C GLY A 334 -5.07 12.35 2.91
N ILE A 335 -6.23 12.99 3.20
CA ILE A 335 -6.38 13.87 4.36
C ILE A 335 -6.13 13.11 5.66
N SER A 336 -6.77 11.96 5.83
CA SER A 336 -6.62 11.10 7.00
C SER A 336 -5.16 10.67 7.19
N MET A 337 -4.50 10.25 6.10
CA MET A 337 -3.11 9.80 6.08
C MET A 337 -2.15 10.92 6.53
N VAL A 338 -2.31 12.15 6.03
CA VAL A 338 -1.47 13.29 6.40
C VAL A 338 -1.65 13.63 7.88
N ILE A 339 -2.89 13.72 8.37
CA ILE A 339 -3.18 14.02 9.78
C ILE A 339 -2.61 12.94 10.69
N ARG A 340 -2.86 11.65 10.38
CA ARG A 340 -2.35 10.51 11.14
C ARG A 340 -0.83 10.50 11.19
N GLY A 341 -0.16 10.72 10.04
CA GLY A 341 1.29 10.83 9.97
C GLY A 341 1.84 11.95 10.86
N THR A 342 1.17 13.10 10.89
CA THR A 342 1.55 14.24 11.74
C THR A 342 1.35 13.93 13.23
N ILE A 343 0.22 13.29 13.60
CA ILE A 343 -0.02 12.86 15.00
C ILE A 343 1.10 11.94 15.47
N LEU A 344 1.46 10.95 14.65
CA LEU A 344 2.54 9.99 14.94
C LEU A 344 3.88 10.71 15.17
N GLN A 345 4.21 11.68 14.32
CA GLN A 345 5.47 12.42 14.43
C GLN A 345 5.50 13.33 15.68
N LEU A 346 4.43 14.06 15.95
CA LEU A 346 4.38 15.04 17.06
C LEU A 346 4.24 14.39 18.44
N LYS A 347 3.50 13.27 18.53
CA LYS A 347 3.20 12.61 19.81
C LYS A 347 4.20 11.51 20.17
N THR A 348 5.16 11.20 19.30
CA THR A 348 6.12 10.13 19.54
C THR A 348 7.50 10.72 19.82
N PRO A 349 8.11 10.45 21.00
CA PRO A 349 9.49 10.82 21.29
C PRO A 349 10.47 10.21 20.26
N ASP A 350 11.56 10.91 19.99
CA ASP A 350 12.54 10.50 18.97
C ASP A 350 13.07 9.07 19.18
N GLU A 351 13.28 8.69 20.46
CA GLU A 351 13.75 7.35 20.86
C GLU A 351 12.75 6.22 20.54
N MET A 352 11.46 6.55 20.48
CA MET A 352 10.37 5.60 20.20
C MET A 352 9.87 5.64 18.76
N ARG A 353 10.30 6.64 17.96
CA ARG A 353 9.76 6.90 16.62
C ARG A 353 9.83 5.68 15.70
N GLY A 354 10.97 5.01 15.64
CA GLY A 354 11.12 3.81 14.80
C GLY A 354 10.17 2.67 15.21
N ARG A 355 9.99 2.44 16.52
CA ARG A 355 9.11 1.39 17.06
C ARG A 355 7.64 1.68 16.76
N VAL A 356 7.22 2.93 16.94
CA VAL A 356 5.83 3.37 16.68
C VAL A 356 5.54 3.35 15.19
N MET A 357 6.48 3.76 14.33
CA MET A 357 6.32 3.67 12.87
C MET A 357 6.25 2.23 12.37
N SER A 358 6.96 1.30 12.99
CA SER A 358 6.83 -0.13 12.68
C SER A 358 5.44 -0.66 13.03
N VAL A 359 4.90 -0.28 14.20
CA VAL A 359 3.52 -0.60 14.59
C VAL A 359 2.51 -0.02 13.60
N ASN A 360 2.66 1.26 13.23
CA ASN A 360 1.80 1.89 12.22
C ASN A 360 1.82 1.13 10.87
N SER A 361 3.00 0.72 10.41
CA SER A 361 3.11 -0.05 9.17
C SER A 361 2.44 -1.43 9.27
N MET A 362 2.52 -2.09 10.42
CA MET A 362 1.78 -3.34 10.67
C MET A 362 0.26 -3.10 10.59
N PHE A 363 -0.25 -2.04 11.22
CA PHE A 363 -1.68 -1.70 11.16
C PHE A 363 -2.14 -1.46 9.73
N ILE A 364 -1.43 -0.62 8.96
CA ILE A 364 -1.78 -0.29 7.57
C ILE A 364 -1.77 -1.54 6.68
N ASN A 365 -0.68 -2.31 6.72
CA ASN A 365 -0.56 -3.50 5.87
C ASN A 365 -1.62 -4.55 6.23
N SER A 366 -1.87 -4.76 7.54
CA SER A 366 -2.89 -5.71 7.99
C SER A 366 -4.29 -5.29 7.57
N SER A 367 -4.64 -4.00 7.73
CA SER A 367 -5.99 -3.52 7.38
C SER A 367 -6.28 -3.62 5.88
N ASN A 368 -5.32 -3.33 5.02
CA ASN A 368 -5.49 -3.42 3.58
C ASN A 368 -5.77 -4.85 3.12
N GLU A 369 -4.90 -5.78 3.49
CA GLU A 369 -4.99 -7.16 3.00
C GLU A 369 -6.13 -7.95 3.70
N LEU A 370 -6.33 -7.73 5.02
CA LEU A 370 -7.48 -8.31 5.71
C LEU A 370 -8.80 -7.72 5.22
N GLY A 371 -8.82 -6.43 4.85
CA GLY A 371 -9.98 -5.80 4.24
C GLY A 371 -10.33 -6.40 2.87
N GLN A 372 -9.33 -6.78 2.08
CA GLN A 372 -9.56 -7.53 0.83
C GLN A 372 -10.22 -8.89 1.11
N PHE A 373 -9.71 -9.62 2.11
CA PHE A 373 -10.29 -10.91 2.50
C PHE A 373 -11.71 -10.74 3.05
N GLU A 374 -11.93 -9.79 3.95
CA GLU A 374 -13.26 -9.48 4.49
C GLU A 374 -14.25 -9.16 3.37
N SER A 375 -13.87 -8.27 2.45
CA SER A 375 -14.71 -7.89 1.32
C SER A 375 -15.01 -9.08 0.39
N GLY A 376 -14.06 -9.98 0.17
CA GLY A 376 -14.27 -11.21 -0.59
C GLY A 376 -15.27 -12.15 0.07
N VAL A 377 -15.15 -12.35 1.39
CA VAL A 377 -16.10 -13.15 2.20
C VAL A 377 -17.47 -12.52 2.22
N ALA A 378 -17.56 -11.21 2.49
CA ALA A 378 -18.81 -10.48 2.52
C ALA A 378 -19.52 -10.54 1.15
N ALA A 379 -18.78 -10.39 0.05
CA ALA A 379 -19.31 -10.48 -1.31
C ALA A 379 -19.83 -11.88 -1.64
N LYS A 380 -19.18 -12.93 -1.14
CA LYS A 380 -19.64 -14.32 -1.30
C LYS A 380 -20.98 -14.59 -0.58
N ILE A 381 -21.16 -13.99 0.62
CA ILE A 381 -22.31 -14.24 1.47
C ILE A 381 -23.50 -13.32 1.13
N LEU A 382 -23.23 -12.02 0.98
CA LEU A 382 -24.26 -10.98 0.84
C LEU A 382 -24.52 -10.61 -0.64
N GLY A 383 -23.60 -10.98 -1.53
CA GLY A 383 -23.53 -10.45 -2.89
C GLY A 383 -22.63 -9.21 -2.98
N VAL A 384 -22.16 -8.89 -4.20
CA VAL A 384 -21.12 -7.88 -4.44
C VAL A 384 -21.58 -6.48 -4.04
N VAL A 385 -22.70 -6.01 -4.54
CA VAL A 385 -23.22 -4.65 -4.24
C VAL A 385 -23.56 -4.49 -2.75
N PRO A 386 -24.34 -5.40 -2.13
CA PRO A 386 -24.63 -5.29 -0.71
C PRO A 386 -23.39 -5.33 0.19
N SER A 387 -22.34 -6.10 -0.16
CA SER A 387 -21.11 -6.16 0.63
C SER A 387 -20.36 -4.83 0.64
N VAL A 388 -20.27 -4.14 -0.51
CA VAL A 388 -19.62 -2.83 -0.60
C VAL A 388 -20.41 -1.77 0.17
N VAL A 389 -21.75 -1.77 0.05
CA VAL A 389 -22.62 -0.87 0.81
C VAL A 389 -22.50 -1.14 2.30
N PHE A 390 -22.50 -2.41 2.71
CA PHE A 390 -22.27 -2.82 4.10
C PHE A 390 -20.94 -2.30 4.63
N GLY A 391 -19.84 -2.47 3.89
CA GLY A 391 -18.52 -1.98 4.27
C GLY A 391 -18.49 -0.46 4.46
N GLY A 392 -19.11 0.30 3.55
CA GLY A 392 -19.26 1.75 3.68
C GLY A 392 -20.09 2.17 4.90
N CYS A 393 -21.20 1.46 5.18
CA CYS A 393 -22.01 1.69 6.38
C CYS A 393 -21.21 1.38 7.66
N MET A 394 -20.48 0.26 7.69
CA MET A 394 -19.63 -0.10 8.82
C MET A 394 -18.53 0.93 9.07
N THR A 395 -17.92 1.48 8.03
CA THR A 395 -16.98 2.60 8.15
C THR A 395 -17.61 3.80 8.86
N ILE A 396 -18.85 4.17 8.51
CA ILE A 396 -19.59 5.27 9.17
C ILE A 396 -19.88 4.92 10.64
N VAL A 397 -20.26 3.67 10.95
CA VAL A 397 -20.47 3.19 12.32
C VAL A 397 -19.16 3.27 13.14
N VAL A 398 -18.03 2.90 12.53
CA VAL A 398 -16.70 3.03 13.17
C VAL A 398 -16.40 4.50 13.50
N VAL A 399 -16.68 5.42 12.57
CA VAL A 399 -16.50 6.87 12.82
C VAL A 399 -17.42 7.33 13.95
N ALA A 400 -18.70 6.99 13.93
CA ALA A 400 -19.66 7.36 14.96
C ALA A 400 -19.20 6.83 16.33
N THR A 401 -18.79 5.56 16.41
CA THR A 401 -18.26 4.97 17.64
C THR A 401 -17.01 5.70 18.14
N THR A 402 -16.08 6.01 17.24
CA THR A 402 -14.84 6.73 17.57
C THR A 402 -15.13 8.15 18.01
N TRP A 403 -16.12 8.82 17.40
CA TRP A 403 -16.55 10.18 17.78
C TRP A 403 -16.95 10.28 19.25
N PHE A 404 -17.63 9.28 19.77
CA PHE A 404 -18.06 9.24 21.18
C PHE A 404 -16.97 8.65 22.10
N LYS A 405 -16.26 7.60 21.68
CA LYS A 405 -15.30 6.89 22.54
C LYS A 405 -13.89 7.50 22.55
N ALA A 406 -13.51 8.32 21.56
CA ALA A 406 -12.18 8.93 21.46
C ALA A 406 -12.24 10.49 21.50
N PRO A 407 -12.73 11.12 22.61
CA PRO A 407 -12.85 12.56 22.70
C PRO A 407 -11.51 13.28 22.62
N LYS A 408 -10.40 12.66 23.05
CA LYS A 408 -9.05 13.21 22.92
C LYS A 408 -8.62 13.36 21.46
N LEU A 409 -8.93 12.37 20.62
CA LEU A 409 -8.68 12.44 19.19
C LEU A 409 -9.55 13.51 18.53
N ARG A 410 -10.86 13.53 18.86
CA ARG A 410 -11.79 14.53 18.29
C ARG A 410 -11.41 15.98 18.58
N LYS A 411 -10.87 16.25 19.79
CA LYS A 411 -10.45 17.60 20.23
C LYS A 411 -9.00 17.91 19.86
N LEU A 412 -8.33 17.02 19.11
CA LEU A 412 -6.94 17.21 18.76
C LEU A 412 -6.75 18.40 17.83
N GLU A 413 -5.87 19.31 18.25
CA GLU A 413 -5.32 20.44 17.49
C GLU A 413 -3.81 20.50 17.72
N TYR A 414 -3.02 20.80 16.65
CA TYR A 414 -1.57 20.97 16.71
C TYR A 414 -1.08 22.07 15.79
#